data_aa7e8a584fbddd732051e02fcc5dd521
#
_entry.id   aa7e8a584fbddd732051e02fcc5dd521
#
_cell.length_a   1.000
_cell.length_b   1.000
_cell.length_c   1.000
_cell.angle_alpha   90.00
_cell.angle_beta   90.00
_cell.angle_gamma   90.00
#
_symmetry.space_group_name_H-M   'P 1'
#
loop_
_entity.id
_entity.type
_entity.pdbx_description
1 polymer ?
#
loop_
_entity_poly.entity_id
_entity_poly.type
_entity_poly.pdbx_seq_one_letter_code
_entity_poly.pdbx_strand_id
1 'polypeptide(L)'
;IAENMKLSSKSRYAVMALTDLAKFNSKDPVTLRDISLRQGISLVYLEQLFLKLKKNKIVKSIRGKKGGYILSKKASEVKISDILIAVDERIKTIGCKKQSKQGCNGRSSKCITHDFWEELEDHIHNFFKKKKLEDLINQTRFN
;
A
#
# COMPACT_ATOMS: atom_id res chain seq x y z
N ILE A 1 -23.24 -11.09 -7.12
CA ILE A 1 -21.99 -11.65 -6.54
C ILE A 1 -21.35 -10.54 -5.74
N ALA A 2 -21.37 -10.67 -4.43
CA ALA A 2 -20.67 -9.74 -3.58
C ALA A 2 -19.17 -9.88 -3.83
N GLU A 3 -18.57 -8.88 -4.45
CA GLU A 3 -17.12 -8.75 -4.43
C GLU A 3 -16.71 -8.57 -2.97
N ASN A 4 -16.03 -9.56 -2.45
CA ASN A 4 -15.51 -9.48 -1.09
C ASN A 4 -14.55 -8.30 -0.97
N MET A 5 -14.77 -7.47 0.04
CA MET A 5 -13.88 -6.38 0.41
C MET A 5 -12.53 -6.97 0.85
N LYS A 6 -11.56 -7.01 -0.05
CA LYS A 6 -10.23 -7.56 0.21
C LYS A 6 -9.16 -6.58 -0.21
N LEU A 7 -8.15 -6.42 0.64
CA LEU A 7 -6.90 -5.86 0.20
C LEU A 7 -6.14 -6.92 -0.62
N SER A 8 -5.62 -6.52 -1.77
CA SER A 8 -4.83 -7.42 -2.60
C SER A 8 -3.50 -7.76 -1.93
N SER A 9 -2.89 -8.87 -2.38
CA SER A 9 -1.56 -9.28 -1.93
C SER A 9 -0.51 -8.19 -2.19
N LYS A 10 -0.61 -7.48 -3.31
CA LYS A 10 0.35 -6.43 -3.67
C LYS A 10 0.39 -5.30 -2.66
N SER A 11 -0.76 -4.84 -2.16
CA SER A 11 -0.81 -3.80 -1.12
C SER A 11 -0.24 -4.29 0.20
N ARG A 12 -0.65 -5.47 0.63
CA ARG A 12 -0.17 -6.07 1.87
C ARG A 12 1.33 -6.28 1.85
N TYR A 13 1.86 -6.84 0.78
CA TYR A 13 3.28 -7.11 0.63
C TYR A 13 4.10 -5.83 0.44
N ALA A 14 3.57 -4.83 -0.26
CA ALA A 14 4.23 -3.53 -0.39
C ALA A 14 4.39 -2.85 0.96
N VAL A 15 3.33 -2.79 1.75
CA VAL A 15 3.38 -2.21 3.10
C VAL A 15 4.33 -3.00 3.99
N MET A 16 4.28 -4.33 3.96
CA MET A 16 5.17 -5.21 4.72
C MET A 16 6.64 -4.97 4.34
N ALA A 17 6.94 -4.94 3.06
CA ALA A 17 8.30 -4.73 2.56
C ALA A 17 8.85 -3.34 2.90
N LEU A 18 8.02 -2.31 2.81
CA LEU A 18 8.43 -0.95 3.16
C LEU A 18 8.61 -0.77 4.66
N THR A 19 7.82 -1.45 5.48
CA THR A 19 8.02 -1.46 6.93
C THR A 19 9.35 -2.11 7.30
N ASP A 20 9.67 -3.24 6.65
CA ASP A 20 10.98 -3.90 6.80
C ASP A 20 12.12 -2.97 6.38
N LEU A 21 12.01 -2.38 5.20
CA LEU A 21 13.00 -1.42 4.68
C LEU A 21 13.23 -0.28 5.66
N ALA A 22 12.16 0.37 6.09
CA ALA A 22 12.24 1.52 6.99
C ALA A 22 12.89 1.16 8.34
N LYS A 23 12.61 -0.04 8.83
CA LYS A 23 13.17 -0.53 10.09
C LYS A 23 14.66 -0.80 10.00
N PHE A 24 15.15 -1.33 8.90
CA PHE A 24 16.54 -1.74 8.74
C PHE A 24 17.39 -0.74 7.96
N ASN A 25 16.81 0.33 7.46
CA ASN A 25 17.48 1.38 6.67
C ASN A 25 18.06 2.50 7.54
N SER A 26 18.70 2.15 8.66
CA SER A 26 19.25 3.18 9.54
C SER A 26 20.58 3.78 9.04
N LYS A 27 21.38 3.01 8.31
CA LYS A 27 22.70 3.45 7.81
C LYS A 27 22.99 3.01 6.38
N ASP A 28 22.55 1.83 5.98
CA ASP A 28 22.89 1.22 4.70
C ASP A 28 21.63 0.90 3.89
N PRO A 29 21.71 0.92 2.54
CA PRO A 29 20.62 0.43 1.70
C PRO A 29 20.28 -1.02 2.00
N VAL A 30 19.02 -1.38 1.84
CA VAL A 30 18.52 -2.74 2.07
C VAL A 30 18.26 -3.41 0.73
N THR A 31 18.74 -4.63 0.56
CA THR A 31 18.51 -5.38 -0.67
C THR A 31 17.13 -6.04 -0.65
N LEU A 32 16.53 -6.22 -1.82
CA LEU A 32 15.26 -6.94 -1.95
C LEU A 32 15.41 -8.40 -1.52
N ARG A 33 16.60 -8.97 -1.71
CA ARG A 33 16.89 -10.34 -1.26
C ARG A 33 16.78 -10.46 0.25
N ASP A 34 17.30 -9.49 0.99
CA ASP A 34 17.20 -9.49 2.45
C ASP A 34 15.74 -9.37 2.91
N ILE A 35 14.96 -8.49 2.27
CA ILE A 35 13.53 -8.36 2.55
C ILE A 35 12.81 -9.67 2.24
N SER A 36 13.11 -10.27 1.09
CA SER A 36 12.54 -11.56 0.68
C SER A 36 12.77 -12.64 1.73
N LEU A 37 13.99 -12.74 2.23
CA LEU A 37 14.36 -13.75 3.24
C LEU A 37 13.69 -13.48 4.59
N ARG A 38 13.65 -12.22 5.03
CA ARG A 38 13.04 -11.87 6.32
C ARG A 38 11.52 -11.99 6.32
N GLN A 39 10.87 -11.57 5.23
CA GLN A 39 9.42 -11.49 5.17
C GLN A 39 8.75 -12.66 4.44
N GLY A 40 9.53 -13.55 3.85
CA GLY A 40 8.98 -14.69 3.11
C GLY A 40 8.21 -14.29 1.85
N ILE A 41 8.62 -13.23 1.19
CA ILE A 41 8.00 -12.75 -0.05
C ILE A 41 8.90 -13.11 -1.23
N SER A 42 8.30 -13.56 -2.34
CA SER A 42 9.05 -13.85 -3.57
C SER A 42 9.89 -12.67 -4.02
N LEU A 43 11.16 -12.90 -4.33
CA LEU A 43 12.09 -11.87 -4.82
C LEU A 43 11.58 -11.24 -6.12
N VAL A 44 11.12 -12.06 -7.07
CA VAL A 44 10.57 -11.57 -8.34
C VAL A 44 9.37 -10.66 -8.11
N TYR A 45 8.51 -11.02 -7.17
CA TYR A 45 7.35 -10.21 -6.83
C TYR A 45 7.76 -8.88 -6.19
N LEU A 46 8.76 -8.90 -5.29
CA LEU A 46 9.30 -7.68 -4.70
C LEU A 46 9.91 -6.75 -5.75
N GLU A 47 10.61 -7.31 -6.73
CA GLU A 47 11.16 -6.53 -7.84
C GLU A 47 10.07 -5.77 -8.59
N GLN A 48 8.95 -6.42 -8.89
CA GLN A 48 7.79 -5.80 -9.54
C GLN A 48 7.17 -4.68 -8.68
N LEU A 49 6.99 -4.93 -7.39
CA LEU A 49 6.45 -3.92 -6.47
C LEU A 49 7.38 -2.72 -6.34
N PHE A 50 8.68 -2.95 -6.21
CA PHE A 50 9.66 -1.88 -6.02
C PHE A 50 9.87 -1.05 -7.28
N LEU A 51 9.65 -1.60 -8.47
CA LEU A 51 9.61 -0.79 -9.69
C LEU A 51 8.50 0.26 -9.62
N LYS A 52 7.32 -0.13 -9.16
CA LYS A 52 6.18 0.80 -8.99
C LYS A 52 6.44 1.81 -7.89
N LEU A 53 6.98 1.37 -6.77
CA LEU A 53 7.31 2.23 -5.64
C LEU A 53 8.41 3.25 -6.02
N LYS A 54 9.40 2.83 -6.78
CA LYS A 54 10.45 3.71 -7.30
C LYS A 54 9.91 4.73 -8.29
N LYS A 55 9.05 4.30 -9.21
CA LYS A 55 8.39 5.17 -10.18
C LYS A 55 7.57 6.27 -9.49
N ASN A 56 6.95 5.95 -8.36
CA ASN A 56 6.16 6.90 -7.56
C ASN A 56 7.01 7.63 -6.50
N LYS A 57 8.33 7.51 -6.57
CA LYS A 57 9.28 8.23 -5.72
C LYS A 57 9.13 7.96 -4.22
N ILE A 58 8.64 6.77 -3.86
CA ILE A 58 8.56 6.32 -2.46
C ILE A 58 9.90 5.75 -2.03
N VAL A 59 10.58 5.03 -2.93
CA VAL A 59 11.92 4.48 -2.72
C VAL A 59 12.85 4.92 -3.83
N LYS A 60 14.14 4.82 -3.58
CA LYS A 60 15.19 4.99 -4.59
C LYS A 60 16.24 3.90 -4.44
N SER A 61 16.86 3.53 -5.56
CA SER A 61 17.89 2.50 -5.60
C SER A 61 19.28 3.11 -5.49
N ILE A 62 20.14 2.41 -4.77
CA ILE A 62 21.56 2.77 -4.65
C ILE A 62 22.37 1.64 -5.30
N ARG A 63 23.22 2.00 -6.26
CA ARG A 63 24.10 1.03 -6.95
C ARG A 63 25.38 0.80 -6.17
N GLY A 64 25.98 -0.37 -6.39
CA GLY A 64 27.30 -0.73 -5.84
C GLY A 64 27.26 -1.98 -4.99
N LYS A 65 28.43 -2.35 -4.42
CA LYS A 65 28.57 -3.54 -3.56
C LYS A 65 27.69 -3.49 -2.31
N LYS A 66 27.48 -2.29 -1.76
CA LYS A 66 26.59 -2.03 -0.64
C LYS A 66 25.29 -1.37 -1.12
N GLY A 67 24.88 -1.68 -2.34
CA GLY A 67 23.67 -1.14 -2.93
C GLY A 67 22.41 -1.79 -2.37
N GLY A 68 21.28 -1.30 -2.81
CA GLY A 68 19.97 -1.73 -2.40
C GLY A 68 18.96 -0.61 -2.55
N TYR A 69 17.96 -0.60 -1.70
CA TYR A 69 16.92 0.42 -1.69
C TYR A 69 16.91 1.20 -0.39
N ILE A 70 16.56 2.46 -0.49
CA ILE A 70 16.30 3.34 0.66
C ILE A 70 14.97 4.06 0.44
N LEU A 71 14.35 4.54 1.51
CA LEU A 71 13.20 5.42 1.40
C LEU A 71 13.63 6.77 0.79
N SER A 72 12.80 7.33 -0.09
CA SER A 72 13.04 8.67 -0.66
C SER A 72 12.68 9.78 0.32
N LYS A 73 11.87 9.47 1.32
CA LYS A 73 11.39 10.38 2.35
C LYS A 73 11.53 9.72 3.72
N LYS A 74 11.43 10.49 4.78
CA LYS A 74 11.34 9.93 6.13
C LYS A 74 10.09 9.07 6.29
N ALA A 75 10.16 8.01 7.10
CA ALA A 75 9.02 7.15 7.38
C ALA A 75 7.81 7.94 7.92
N SER A 76 8.06 9.04 8.62
CA SER A 76 7.03 9.97 9.12
C SER A 76 6.32 10.75 8.01
N GLU A 77 6.87 10.77 6.80
CA GLU A 77 6.33 11.50 5.65
C GLU A 77 5.68 10.57 4.63
N VAL A 78 5.83 9.25 4.77
CA VAL A 78 5.26 8.26 3.85
C VAL A 78 3.88 7.85 4.35
N LYS A 79 2.85 8.26 3.64
CA LYS A 79 1.46 7.88 3.95
C LYS A 79 1.17 6.49 3.40
N ILE A 80 0.40 5.71 4.15
CA ILE A 80 -0.03 4.39 3.67
C ILE A 80 -0.87 4.52 2.39
N SER A 81 -1.69 5.57 2.28
CA SER A 81 -2.44 5.84 1.04
C SER A 81 -1.55 6.00 -0.19
N ASP A 82 -0.37 6.62 -0.05
CA ASP A 82 0.56 6.79 -1.17
C ASP A 82 1.14 5.44 -1.63
N ILE A 83 1.40 4.54 -0.69
CA ILE A 83 1.86 3.19 -1.01
C ILE A 83 0.80 2.42 -1.80
N LEU A 84 -0.45 2.50 -1.36
CA LEU A 84 -1.57 1.81 -2.03
C LEU A 84 -1.77 2.34 -3.45
N ILE A 85 -1.71 3.66 -3.63
CA ILE A 85 -1.81 4.29 -4.95
C ILE A 85 -0.66 3.83 -5.85
N ALA A 86 0.56 3.78 -5.32
CA ALA A 86 1.75 3.40 -6.08
C ALA A 86 1.65 1.99 -6.66
N VAL A 87 1.02 1.06 -5.94
CA VAL A 87 0.86 -0.34 -6.37
C VAL A 87 -0.50 -0.60 -7.04
N ASP A 88 -1.22 0.44 -7.42
CA ASP A 88 -2.49 0.39 -8.12
C ASP A 88 -3.61 -0.31 -7.32
N GLU A 89 -3.59 -0.19 -6.01
CA GLU A 89 -4.67 -0.72 -5.19
C GLU A 89 -5.88 0.20 -5.24
N ARG A 90 -7.04 -0.41 -5.48
CA ARG A 90 -8.33 0.28 -5.42
C ARG A 90 -9.21 -0.40 -4.39
N ILE A 91 -9.50 0.30 -3.32
CA ILE A 91 -10.40 -0.19 -2.28
C ILE A 91 -11.80 0.30 -2.61
N LYS A 92 -12.68 -0.65 -2.88
CA LYS A 92 -14.10 -0.38 -3.09
C LYS A 92 -14.92 -1.25 -2.15
N THR A 93 -15.84 -0.63 -1.44
CA THR A 93 -16.78 -1.34 -0.57
C THR A 93 -18.02 -1.78 -1.31
N ILE A 94 -18.30 -1.14 -2.44
CA ILE A 94 -19.47 -1.41 -3.30
C ILE A 94 -19.04 -1.43 -4.76
N GLY A 95 -19.74 -2.23 -5.57
CA GLY A 95 -19.50 -2.30 -7.01
C GLY A 95 -19.97 -1.09 -7.81
N CYS A 96 -20.42 -0.02 -7.16
CA CYS A 96 -20.89 1.19 -7.82
C CYS A 96 -19.75 2.15 -8.09
N LYS A 97 -19.72 2.70 -9.31
CA LYS A 97 -18.80 3.81 -9.62
C LYS A 97 -19.43 5.12 -9.18
N LYS A 98 -18.73 5.92 -8.39
CA LYS A 98 -19.21 7.24 -7.90
C LYS A 98 -19.74 8.15 -9.02
N GLN A 99 -19.26 8.00 -10.24
CA GLN A 99 -19.60 8.83 -11.40
C GLN A 99 -20.39 8.08 -12.47
N SER A 100 -20.88 6.89 -12.18
CA SER A 100 -21.67 6.14 -13.15
C SER A 100 -23.06 6.72 -13.28
N LYS A 101 -23.47 7.04 -14.50
CA LYS A 101 -24.85 7.42 -14.81
C LYS A 101 -25.84 6.28 -14.59
N GLN A 102 -25.32 5.05 -14.39
CA GLN A 102 -26.13 3.84 -14.29
C GLN A 102 -26.44 3.41 -12.85
N GLY A 103 -26.12 4.19 -11.83
CA GLY A 103 -26.44 3.84 -10.45
C GLY A 103 -25.85 2.53 -9.96
N CYS A 104 -26.32 2.05 -8.82
CA CYS A 104 -25.86 0.81 -8.20
C CYS A 104 -26.36 -0.43 -8.94
N ASN A 105 -25.45 -1.41 -9.18
CA ASN A 105 -25.80 -2.69 -9.82
C ASN A 105 -26.49 -2.55 -11.19
N GLY A 106 -26.13 -1.54 -11.99
CA GLY A 106 -26.70 -1.31 -13.30
C GLY A 106 -28.11 -0.69 -13.29
N ARG A 107 -28.63 -0.32 -12.14
CA ARG A 107 -29.92 0.36 -12.01
C ARG A 107 -29.75 1.86 -12.22
N SER A 108 -30.81 2.54 -12.65
CA SER A 108 -30.82 3.98 -12.89
C SER A 108 -30.78 4.84 -11.63
N SER A 109 -30.93 4.24 -10.45
CA SER A 109 -30.92 4.92 -9.17
C SER A 109 -29.93 4.29 -8.19
N LYS A 110 -29.44 5.09 -7.24
CA LYS A 110 -28.62 4.59 -6.14
C LYS A 110 -29.45 3.66 -5.26
N CYS A 111 -28.81 2.60 -4.73
CA CYS A 111 -29.48 1.72 -3.79
C CYS A 111 -29.77 2.46 -2.47
N ILE A 112 -30.72 1.93 -1.69
CA ILE A 112 -31.19 2.56 -0.45
C ILE A 112 -30.06 2.73 0.60
N THR A 113 -29.00 1.92 0.53
CA THR A 113 -27.87 1.97 1.46
C THR A 113 -26.59 2.56 0.84
N HIS A 114 -26.70 3.16 -0.35
CA HIS A 114 -25.54 3.69 -1.08
C HIS A 114 -24.70 4.66 -0.23
N ASP A 115 -25.34 5.62 0.42
CA ASP A 115 -24.64 6.65 1.20
C ASP A 115 -23.93 6.07 2.42
N PHE A 116 -24.48 5.04 3.03
CA PHE A 116 -23.84 4.30 4.13
C PHE A 116 -22.51 3.67 3.67
N TRP A 117 -22.52 2.98 2.53
CA TRP A 117 -21.31 2.34 1.99
C TRP A 117 -20.28 3.35 1.52
N GLU A 118 -20.73 4.47 0.95
CA GLU A 118 -19.85 5.56 0.56
C GLU A 118 -19.16 6.17 1.79
N GLU A 119 -19.89 6.36 2.88
CA GLU A 119 -19.33 6.83 4.15
C GLU A 119 -18.26 5.88 4.69
N LEU A 120 -18.50 4.57 4.63
CA LEU A 120 -17.50 3.57 5.02
C LEU A 120 -16.26 3.65 4.15
N GLU A 121 -16.42 3.77 2.83
CA GLU A 121 -15.31 3.88 1.89
C GLU A 121 -14.46 5.13 2.17
N ASP A 122 -15.10 6.27 2.38
CA ASP A 122 -14.42 7.51 2.75
C ASP A 122 -13.67 7.37 4.08
N HIS A 123 -14.23 6.65 5.03
CA HIS A 123 -13.60 6.37 6.31
C HIS A 123 -12.32 5.53 6.14
N ILE A 124 -12.37 4.52 5.30
CA ILE A 124 -11.21 3.68 4.97
C ILE A 124 -10.12 4.51 4.30
N HIS A 125 -10.47 5.33 3.30
CA HIS A 125 -9.51 6.20 2.61
C HIS A 125 -8.87 7.20 3.57
N ASN A 126 -9.66 7.82 4.44
CA ASN A 126 -9.14 8.76 5.43
C ASN A 126 -8.22 8.09 6.44
N PHE A 127 -8.52 6.87 6.85
CA PHE A 127 -7.66 6.07 7.71
C PHE A 127 -6.27 5.89 7.07
N PHE A 128 -6.21 5.50 5.80
CA PHE A 128 -4.94 5.30 5.10
C PHE A 128 -4.19 6.61 4.85
N LYS A 129 -4.88 7.74 4.69
CA LYS A 129 -4.24 9.05 4.56
C LYS A 129 -3.61 9.54 5.86
N LYS A 130 -4.20 9.19 7.00
CA LYS A 130 -3.71 9.59 8.32
C LYS A 130 -2.58 8.70 8.82
N LYS A 131 -2.57 7.42 8.45
CA LYS A 131 -1.52 6.49 8.87
C LYS A 131 -0.25 6.68 8.07
N LYS A 132 0.87 6.66 8.76
CA LYS A 132 2.21 6.80 8.20
C LYS A 132 3.01 5.53 8.41
N LEU A 133 4.02 5.32 7.60
CA LEU A 133 4.89 4.17 7.71
C LEU A 133 5.56 4.09 9.09
N GLU A 134 5.92 5.23 9.66
CA GLU A 134 6.46 5.33 11.02
C GLU A 134 5.53 4.73 12.08
N ASP A 135 4.22 4.93 11.94
CA ASP A 135 3.23 4.37 12.87
C ASP A 135 3.30 2.85 12.90
N LEU A 136 3.52 2.22 11.75
CA LEU A 136 3.65 0.76 11.65
C LEU A 136 4.94 0.27 12.28
N ILE A 137 6.04 0.98 12.12
CA ILE A 137 7.32 0.64 12.75
C ILE A 137 7.19 0.67 14.26
N ASN A 138 6.53 1.69 14.79
CA ASN A 138 6.32 1.85 16.23
C ASN A 138 5.36 0.81 16.82
N GLN A 139 4.46 0.28 15.99
CA GLN A 139 3.53 -0.79 16.38
C GLN A 139 4.14 -2.18 16.33
N THR A 140 5.25 -2.37 15.63
CA THR A 140 5.91 -3.67 15.58
C THR A 140 6.50 -4.00 16.93
N ARG A 141 5.81 -4.85 17.67
CA ARG A 141 6.35 -5.41 18.91
C ARG A 141 7.33 -6.51 18.54
N PHE A 142 8.53 -6.38 19.02
CA PHE A 142 9.53 -7.44 18.91
C PHE A 142 9.31 -8.42 20.04
N ASN A 143 9.02 -9.62 19.64
CA ASN A 143 9.18 -10.75 20.54
C ASN A 143 10.60 -11.28 20.37
#